data_245140504d359b640c592fb8ae3844f9
#
_entry.id   245140504d359b640c592fb8ae3844f9
#
_cell.length_a   1.000
_cell.length_b   1.000
_cell.length_c   1.000
_cell.angle_alpha   90.00
_cell.angle_beta   90.00
_cell.angle_gamma   90.00
#
_symmetry.space_group_name_H-M   'P 1'
#
loop_
_entity.id
_entity.type
_entity.pdbx_description
1 polymer ?
#
loop_
_entity_poly.entity_id
_entity_poly.type
_entity_poly.pdbx_seq_one_letter_code
_entity_poly.pdbx_strand_id
1 'polypeptide(L)'
;MRTLSLKPILPLLLWLSQPVLSWAVDLQPNDVVAPQPDKNYLMVSYVNNENTNYFKNGSIVTTAPYKSPAISSNTVNLRGSRTYSIQDLPAVTYVQLPYTTVQPAGSLAGYPSDSGIGDLTLATAIWPYSNRATRTYLGVAGYFITPTGSYSSQRPFNVSENRYKSDLQIGFQKPITNNIDGVIAVDTMWFGGNSQSAAACASSVNVPLTQKPLTTTQFGPIYNFNQIFTIGASYFYVAGGATAINNVYQNNVVNTQRFLLSGLAHTSIGRFSLQYGRDIEIKNGFYQSRVLALRFTKEL
;
A
#
# COMPACT_ATOMS: atom_id res chain seq x y z
N MET A 1 40.32 -10.00 35.14
CA MET A 1 39.28 -9.23 34.42
C MET A 1 39.36 -9.57 32.94
N ARG A 2 38.44 -10.40 32.43
CA ARG A 2 38.31 -10.68 30.99
C ARG A 2 37.33 -9.68 30.40
N THR A 3 37.84 -8.78 29.60
CA THR A 3 37.01 -7.88 28.78
C THR A 3 36.31 -8.73 27.72
N LEU A 4 35.01 -8.93 27.85
CA LEU A 4 34.13 -9.47 26.81
C LEU A 4 34.06 -8.43 25.69
N SER A 5 34.74 -8.70 24.60
CA SER A 5 34.61 -7.95 23.34
C SER A 5 33.21 -8.22 22.79
N LEU A 6 32.30 -7.30 23.00
CA LEU A 6 31.03 -7.24 22.28
C LEU A 6 31.34 -6.98 20.80
N LYS A 7 31.42 -8.05 20.01
CA LYS A 7 31.46 -7.94 18.54
C LYS A 7 30.16 -7.26 18.07
N PRO A 8 30.23 -6.34 17.10
CA PRO A 8 29.07 -5.60 16.65
C PRO A 8 28.13 -6.52 15.85
N ILE A 9 27.18 -7.17 16.52
CA ILE A 9 26.03 -7.85 15.88
C ILE A 9 24.98 -6.82 15.46
N LEU A 10 25.15 -5.57 15.88
CA LEU A 10 24.18 -4.48 15.70
C LEU A 10 23.86 -4.08 14.24
N PRO A 11 24.75 -4.13 13.24
CA PRO A 11 24.40 -3.67 11.90
C PRO A 11 23.48 -4.61 11.11
N LEU A 12 23.37 -5.90 11.48
CA LEU A 12 22.62 -6.88 10.69
C LEU A 12 21.12 -6.87 10.96
N LEU A 13 20.72 -6.56 12.20
CA LEU A 13 19.31 -6.52 12.63
C LEU A 13 18.57 -5.23 12.23
N LEU A 14 19.30 -4.15 11.98
CA LEU A 14 18.77 -2.84 11.56
C LEU A 14 18.08 -2.87 10.18
N TRP A 15 18.26 -3.93 9.40
CA TRP A 15 17.71 -4.06 8.04
C TRP A 15 16.37 -4.80 7.98
N LEU A 16 16.00 -5.52 9.05
CA LEU A 16 14.76 -6.32 9.07
C LEU A 16 13.49 -5.52 9.34
N SER A 17 13.63 -4.29 9.84
CA SER A 17 12.51 -3.43 10.20
C SER A 17 11.91 -2.66 9.01
N GLN A 18 11.99 -3.20 7.79
CA GLN A 18 11.19 -2.64 6.72
C GLN A 18 9.73 -2.98 7.00
N PRO A 19 8.84 -1.98 7.07
CA PRO A 19 7.43 -2.27 7.19
C PRO A 19 7.01 -3.17 6.03
N VAL A 20 6.22 -4.17 6.30
CA VAL A 20 5.53 -4.93 5.25
C VAL A 20 4.67 -3.91 4.52
N LEU A 21 5.22 -3.43 3.44
CA LEU A 21 4.76 -2.51 2.43
C LEU A 21 3.34 -1.96 2.65
N SER A 22 3.26 -0.84 3.36
CA SER A 22 2.15 0.08 3.22
C SER A 22 2.33 0.78 1.87
N TRP A 23 1.83 0.17 0.81
CA TRP A 23 1.76 0.81 -0.49
C TRP A 23 0.78 1.99 -0.41
N ALA A 24 1.06 3.03 -1.17
CA ALA A 24 0.12 4.07 -1.53
C ALA A 24 -1.23 3.47 -1.95
N VAL A 25 -2.28 4.25 -1.91
CA VAL A 25 -3.63 3.77 -2.24
C VAL A 25 -3.75 3.59 -3.74
N ASP A 26 -3.49 2.37 -4.22
CA ASP A 26 -3.59 2.01 -5.63
C ASP A 26 -5.03 2.19 -6.14
N LEU A 27 -5.18 2.97 -7.20
CA LEU A 27 -6.46 3.13 -7.87
C LEU A 27 -6.75 1.92 -8.76
N GLN A 28 -7.97 1.42 -8.66
CA GLN A 28 -8.53 0.46 -9.61
C GLN A 28 -9.19 1.20 -10.78
N PRO A 29 -9.46 0.50 -11.90
CA PRO A 29 -10.27 1.09 -12.96
C PRO A 29 -11.56 1.69 -12.41
N ASN A 30 -11.87 2.91 -12.85
CA ASN A 30 -13.03 3.70 -12.44
C ASN A 30 -13.04 4.22 -10.99
N ASP A 31 -11.97 4.07 -10.19
CA ASP A 31 -11.91 4.71 -8.86
C ASP A 31 -11.81 6.25 -8.96
N VAL A 32 -11.35 6.81 -10.09
CA VAL A 32 -11.34 8.26 -10.36
C VAL A 32 -12.71 8.78 -10.85
N VAL A 33 -13.64 7.90 -11.22
CA VAL A 33 -14.97 8.31 -11.65
C VAL A 33 -15.76 8.85 -10.46
N ALA A 34 -16.31 10.06 -10.59
CA ALA A 34 -17.08 10.70 -9.53
C ALA A 34 -18.30 9.85 -9.15
N PRO A 35 -18.52 9.55 -7.87
CA PRO A 35 -19.64 8.76 -7.41
C PRO A 35 -20.96 9.52 -7.59
N GLN A 36 -22.08 8.79 -7.56
CA GLN A 36 -23.39 9.41 -7.36
C GLN A 36 -23.53 9.75 -5.87
N PRO A 37 -24.10 10.91 -5.53
CA PRO A 37 -24.30 11.29 -4.13
C PRO A 37 -25.36 10.42 -3.44
N ASP A 38 -25.40 10.53 -2.11
CA ASP A 38 -26.39 9.92 -1.21
C ASP A 38 -26.49 8.40 -1.28
N LYS A 39 -25.34 7.74 -1.51
CA LYS A 39 -25.21 6.29 -1.52
C LYS A 39 -24.33 5.81 -0.36
N ASN A 40 -24.67 4.64 0.17
CA ASN A 40 -23.85 3.91 1.11
C ASN A 40 -23.32 2.65 0.44
N TYR A 41 -22.06 2.31 0.70
CA TYR A 41 -21.43 1.11 0.16
C TYR A 41 -20.74 0.32 1.26
N LEU A 42 -20.84 -0.98 1.16
CA LEU A 42 -20.01 -1.92 1.90
C LEU A 42 -19.05 -2.60 0.92
N MET A 43 -17.77 -2.64 1.27
CA MET A 43 -16.74 -3.31 0.49
C MET A 43 -16.00 -4.31 1.35
N VAL A 44 -15.83 -5.51 0.81
CA VAL A 44 -14.93 -6.53 1.33
C VAL A 44 -13.87 -6.80 0.27
N SER A 45 -12.59 -6.86 0.67
CA SER A 45 -11.54 -7.29 -0.24
C SER A 45 -10.58 -8.26 0.45
N TYR A 46 -10.01 -9.15 -0.36
CA TYR A 46 -8.93 -10.04 0.02
C TYR A 46 -7.70 -9.73 -0.83
N VAL A 47 -6.56 -9.55 -0.19
CA VAL A 47 -5.29 -9.25 -0.85
C VAL A 47 -4.25 -10.26 -0.38
N ASN A 48 -3.66 -10.99 -1.33
CA ASN A 48 -2.50 -11.84 -1.10
C ASN A 48 -1.27 -11.20 -1.72
N ASN A 49 -0.23 -11.01 -0.92
CA ASN A 49 1.07 -10.51 -1.38
C ASN A 49 2.15 -11.55 -1.13
N GLU A 50 3.06 -11.70 -2.08
CA GLU A 50 4.31 -12.43 -1.94
C GLU A 50 5.49 -11.51 -2.25
N ASN A 51 6.43 -11.46 -1.33
CA ASN A 51 7.66 -10.71 -1.47
C ASN A 51 8.84 -11.69 -1.38
N THR A 52 9.71 -11.63 -2.36
CA THR A 52 10.89 -12.50 -2.46
C THR A 52 12.10 -11.62 -2.74
N ASN A 53 13.29 -12.14 -2.51
CA ASN A 53 14.54 -11.44 -2.76
C ASN A 53 14.59 -10.05 -2.10
N TYR A 54 15.68 -9.73 -1.50
CA TYR A 54 15.92 -8.40 -0.94
C TYR A 54 16.98 -7.69 -1.79
N PHE A 55 16.67 -6.46 -2.21
CA PHE A 55 17.53 -5.64 -3.04
C PHE A 55 18.17 -4.52 -2.23
N LYS A 56 19.41 -4.20 -2.56
CA LYS A 56 20.13 -3.02 -2.10
C LYS A 56 20.88 -2.41 -3.25
N ASN A 57 20.62 -1.12 -3.52
CA ASN A 57 21.20 -0.37 -4.64
C ASN A 57 21.03 -1.08 -5.99
N GLY A 58 19.90 -1.73 -6.23
CA GLY A 58 19.58 -2.43 -7.47
C GLY A 58 20.17 -3.83 -7.60
N SER A 59 20.90 -4.32 -6.59
CA SER A 59 21.50 -5.66 -6.58
C SER A 59 20.83 -6.55 -5.54
N ILE A 60 20.63 -7.83 -5.89
CA ILE A 60 20.10 -8.83 -4.95
C ILE A 60 21.13 -9.07 -3.85
N VAL A 61 20.67 -9.02 -2.59
CA VAL A 61 21.47 -9.37 -1.42
C VAL A 61 21.42 -10.88 -1.23
N THR A 62 22.58 -11.54 -1.32
CA THR A 62 22.71 -13.01 -1.21
C THR A 62 23.32 -13.48 0.11
N THR A 63 23.62 -12.55 1.03
CA THR A 63 24.16 -12.87 2.36
C THR A 63 23.03 -13.06 3.37
N ALA A 64 23.29 -13.84 4.43
CA ALA A 64 22.31 -14.01 5.51
C ALA A 64 21.94 -12.64 6.14
N PRO A 65 20.68 -12.43 6.53
CA PRO A 65 19.55 -13.36 6.47
C PRO A 65 18.82 -13.37 5.10
N TYR A 66 19.31 -12.68 4.08
CA TYR A 66 18.62 -12.43 2.80
C TYR A 66 19.03 -13.38 1.67
N LYS A 67 19.60 -14.55 1.97
CA LYS A 67 20.07 -15.50 0.93
C LYS A 67 18.93 -15.95 0.00
N SER A 68 17.77 -16.24 0.56
CA SER A 68 16.53 -16.57 -0.18
C SER A 68 15.32 -16.20 0.68
N PRO A 69 15.10 -14.89 0.95
CA PRO A 69 14.04 -14.46 1.84
C PRO A 69 12.69 -14.57 1.13
N ALA A 70 11.65 -14.88 1.89
CA ALA A 70 10.29 -14.77 1.43
C ALA A 70 9.40 -14.22 2.56
N ILE A 71 8.42 -13.40 2.20
CA ILE A 71 7.41 -12.88 3.12
C ILE A 71 6.08 -12.95 2.37
N SER A 72 5.13 -13.71 2.89
CA SER A 72 3.75 -13.67 2.42
C SER A 72 2.87 -12.90 3.38
N SER A 73 1.89 -12.19 2.84
CA SER A 73 0.84 -11.57 3.63
C SER A 73 -0.54 -11.77 3.00
N ASN A 74 -1.53 -11.99 3.87
CA ASN A 74 -2.93 -12.10 3.49
C ASN A 74 -3.71 -11.06 4.27
N THR A 75 -4.42 -10.19 3.57
CA THR A 75 -5.20 -9.12 4.19
C THR A 75 -6.65 -9.19 3.74
N VAL A 76 -7.57 -9.22 4.70
CA VAL A 76 -8.99 -8.97 4.47
C VAL A 76 -9.28 -7.54 4.91
N ASN A 77 -9.86 -6.73 4.01
CA ASN A 77 -10.31 -5.38 4.35
C ASN A 77 -11.83 -5.33 4.39
N LEU A 78 -12.35 -4.67 5.40
CA LEU A 78 -13.75 -4.24 5.48
C LEU A 78 -13.79 -2.71 5.36
N ARG A 79 -14.59 -2.17 4.42
CA ARG A 79 -14.75 -0.73 4.21
C ARG A 79 -16.22 -0.37 4.15
N GLY A 80 -16.63 0.59 4.98
CA GLY A 80 -17.90 1.29 4.87
C GLY A 80 -17.67 2.66 4.26
N SER A 81 -18.45 3.06 3.28
CA SER A 81 -18.34 4.37 2.64
C SER A 81 -19.69 5.01 2.40
N ARG A 82 -19.72 6.35 2.47
CA ARG A 82 -20.87 7.18 2.13
C ARG A 82 -20.46 8.22 1.11
N THR A 83 -21.27 8.35 0.05
CA THR A 83 -21.14 9.41 -0.94
C THR A 83 -22.15 10.53 -0.66
N TYR A 84 -21.76 11.74 -0.99
CA TYR A 84 -22.58 12.95 -0.77
C TYR A 84 -22.10 14.06 -1.70
N SER A 85 -22.68 15.25 -1.59
CA SER A 85 -22.20 16.45 -2.30
C SER A 85 -21.79 17.52 -1.29
N ILE A 86 -20.71 18.23 -1.61
CA ILE A 86 -20.27 19.45 -0.92
C ILE A 86 -20.32 20.58 -1.93
N GLN A 87 -21.23 21.56 -1.78
CA GLN A 87 -21.39 22.67 -2.73
C GLN A 87 -21.47 22.14 -4.18
N ASP A 88 -22.34 21.16 -4.41
CA ASP A 88 -22.56 20.46 -5.70
C ASP A 88 -21.37 19.61 -6.22
N LEU A 89 -20.25 19.58 -5.54
CA LEU A 89 -19.13 18.69 -5.88
C LEU A 89 -19.35 17.30 -5.29
N PRO A 90 -19.27 16.23 -6.10
CA PRO A 90 -19.32 14.86 -5.59
C PRO A 90 -18.22 14.61 -4.56
N ALA A 91 -18.55 13.90 -3.50
CA ALA A 91 -17.63 13.55 -2.45
C ALA A 91 -17.90 12.14 -1.91
N VAL A 92 -16.90 11.52 -1.30
CA VAL A 92 -17.02 10.27 -0.57
C VAL A 92 -16.15 10.31 0.68
N THR A 93 -16.67 9.75 1.76
CA THR A 93 -15.88 9.45 2.96
C THR A 93 -15.99 7.96 3.25
N TYR A 94 -14.89 7.35 3.70
CA TYR A 94 -14.90 5.96 4.12
C TYR A 94 -14.01 5.69 5.33
N VAL A 95 -14.35 4.60 5.98
CA VAL A 95 -13.56 3.97 7.03
C VAL A 95 -13.19 2.57 6.58
N GLN A 96 -11.93 2.18 6.68
CA GLN A 96 -11.45 0.83 6.34
C GLN A 96 -10.67 0.23 7.49
N LEU A 97 -10.99 -1.03 7.80
CA LEU A 97 -10.32 -1.84 8.81
C LEU A 97 -9.73 -3.08 8.14
N PRO A 98 -8.39 -3.25 8.15
CA PRO A 98 -7.73 -4.46 7.69
C PRO A 98 -7.60 -5.49 8.81
N TYR A 99 -7.68 -6.78 8.45
CA TYR A 99 -7.14 -7.89 9.24
C TYR A 99 -6.08 -8.59 8.39
N THR A 100 -4.86 -8.67 8.90
CA THR A 100 -3.70 -9.14 8.14
C THR A 100 -3.01 -10.29 8.85
N THR A 101 -2.51 -11.26 8.08
CA THR A 101 -1.51 -12.24 8.53
C THR A 101 -0.21 -12.01 7.76
N VAL A 102 0.93 -12.06 8.43
CA VAL A 102 2.27 -11.93 7.85
C VAL A 102 3.07 -13.15 8.21
N GLN A 103 3.65 -13.82 7.21
CA GLN A 103 4.39 -15.07 7.38
C GLN A 103 5.76 -14.97 6.72
N PRO A 104 6.85 -14.82 7.49
CA PRO A 104 8.21 -14.98 7.00
C PRO A 104 8.47 -16.42 6.59
N ALA A 105 9.23 -16.59 5.50
CA ALA A 105 9.56 -17.90 4.94
C ALA A 105 10.99 -17.88 4.32
N GLY A 106 11.40 -19.00 3.76
CA GLY A 106 12.75 -19.14 3.20
C GLY A 106 13.82 -18.90 4.26
N SER A 107 14.80 -18.08 3.97
CA SER A 107 15.86 -17.73 4.95
C SER A 107 15.35 -16.89 6.14
N LEU A 108 14.11 -16.42 6.10
CA LEU A 108 13.46 -15.70 7.19
C LEU A 108 12.52 -16.58 8.04
N ALA A 109 12.40 -17.88 7.76
CA ALA A 109 11.46 -18.78 8.44
C ALA A 109 11.68 -18.92 9.96
N GLY A 110 12.86 -18.53 10.47
CA GLY A 110 13.15 -18.49 11.92
C GLY A 110 12.54 -17.29 12.66
N TYR A 111 11.97 -16.30 11.96
CA TYR A 111 11.31 -15.18 12.58
C TYR A 111 9.82 -15.47 12.82
N PRO A 112 9.22 -14.92 13.91
CA PRO A 112 7.82 -15.14 14.20
C PRO A 112 6.91 -14.52 13.14
N SER A 113 5.82 -15.22 12.82
CA SER A 113 4.69 -14.66 12.08
C SER A 113 3.89 -13.69 12.96
N ASP A 114 3.10 -12.81 12.31
CA ASP A 114 2.15 -11.94 12.99
C ASP A 114 0.76 -12.05 12.36
N SER A 115 -0.27 -11.81 13.15
CA SER A 115 -1.65 -11.72 12.68
C SER A 115 -2.48 -10.85 13.59
N GLY A 116 -3.41 -10.10 13.02
CA GLY A 116 -4.29 -9.24 13.80
C GLY A 116 -4.92 -8.12 12.99
N ILE A 117 -5.62 -7.25 13.69
CA ILE A 117 -6.17 -6.03 13.14
C ILE A 117 -5.01 -5.09 12.79
N GLY A 118 -5.02 -4.56 11.57
CA GLY A 118 -4.07 -3.54 11.14
C GLY A 118 -4.53 -2.12 11.44
N ASP A 119 -3.86 -1.15 10.86
CA ASP A 119 -4.11 0.26 11.11
C ASP A 119 -5.41 0.73 10.45
N LEU A 120 -6.28 1.38 11.22
CA LEU A 120 -7.52 1.96 10.71
C LEU A 120 -7.21 3.09 9.72
N THR A 121 -7.88 3.08 8.57
CA THR A 121 -7.80 4.13 7.56
C THR A 121 -9.11 4.92 7.50
N LEU A 122 -8.98 6.23 7.60
CA LEU A 122 -10.03 7.20 7.31
C LEU A 122 -9.67 7.90 6.00
N ALA A 123 -10.62 8.10 5.11
CA ALA A 123 -10.36 8.82 3.88
C ALA A 123 -11.57 9.64 3.42
N THR A 124 -11.26 10.74 2.76
CA THR A 124 -12.24 11.59 2.08
C THR A 124 -11.70 11.96 0.71
N ALA A 125 -12.56 11.88 -0.30
CA ALA A 125 -12.27 12.37 -1.64
C ALA A 125 -13.37 13.31 -2.13
N ILE A 126 -12.97 14.30 -2.93
CA ILE A 126 -13.85 15.27 -3.59
C ILE A 126 -13.47 15.36 -5.06
N TRP A 127 -14.45 15.61 -5.93
CA TRP A 127 -14.25 15.79 -7.37
C TRP A 127 -14.46 17.26 -7.74
N PRO A 128 -13.38 18.08 -7.78
CA PRO A 128 -13.45 19.48 -8.24
C PRO A 128 -13.92 19.62 -9.68
N TYR A 129 -13.71 18.57 -10.48
CA TYR A 129 -14.25 18.49 -11.84
C TYR A 129 -14.83 17.10 -12.12
N SER A 130 -16.07 17.08 -12.59
CA SER A 130 -16.80 15.86 -12.93
C SER A 130 -17.73 16.12 -14.10
N ASN A 131 -17.44 15.53 -15.26
CA ASN A 131 -18.30 15.58 -16.43
C ASN A 131 -18.56 14.17 -16.96
N ARG A 132 -19.76 13.65 -16.66
CA ARG A 132 -20.17 12.29 -17.05
C ARG A 132 -20.37 12.15 -18.56
N ALA A 133 -20.82 13.22 -19.24
CA ALA A 133 -21.04 13.18 -20.69
C ALA A 133 -19.72 13.04 -21.46
N THR A 134 -18.67 13.70 -20.99
CA THR A 134 -17.31 13.59 -21.56
C THR A 134 -16.45 12.57 -20.86
N ARG A 135 -16.94 11.85 -19.86
CA ARG A 135 -16.19 10.90 -19.01
C ARG A 135 -14.88 11.48 -18.46
N THR A 136 -14.88 12.77 -18.11
CA THR A 136 -13.69 13.47 -17.65
C THR A 136 -13.83 13.81 -16.17
N TYR A 137 -12.87 13.42 -15.37
CA TYR A 137 -12.90 13.52 -13.92
C TYR A 137 -11.56 13.96 -13.36
N LEU A 138 -11.60 14.84 -12.37
CA LEU A 138 -10.48 15.18 -11.52
C LEU A 138 -10.91 14.97 -10.07
N GLY A 139 -10.25 14.07 -9.37
CA GLY A 139 -10.49 13.77 -7.97
C GLY A 139 -9.29 14.12 -7.10
N VAL A 140 -9.55 14.58 -5.89
CA VAL A 140 -8.55 14.81 -4.84
C VAL A 140 -8.98 14.02 -3.61
N ALA A 141 -8.07 13.21 -3.06
CA ALA A 141 -8.35 12.39 -1.88
C ALA A 141 -7.29 12.60 -0.80
N GLY A 142 -7.75 12.70 0.43
CA GLY A 142 -6.91 12.70 1.63
C GLY A 142 -7.16 11.43 2.44
N TYR A 143 -6.09 10.84 2.95
CA TYR A 143 -6.13 9.63 3.78
C TYR A 143 -5.42 9.90 5.09
N PHE A 144 -5.96 9.34 6.16
CA PHE A 144 -5.36 9.37 7.49
C PHE A 144 -5.38 7.96 8.07
N ILE A 145 -4.21 7.45 8.40
CA ILE A 145 -4.01 6.09 8.89
C ILE A 145 -3.51 6.20 10.33
N THR A 146 -4.24 5.54 11.24
CA THR A 146 -3.99 5.62 12.69
C THR A 146 -3.25 4.37 13.17
N PRO A 147 -2.33 4.47 14.15
CA PRO A 147 -1.59 3.32 14.69
C PRO A 147 -2.46 2.51 15.67
N THR A 148 -3.58 1.98 15.18
CA THR A 148 -4.55 1.23 15.99
C THR A 148 -4.38 -0.29 15.89
N GLY A 149 -3.51 -0.74 15.00
CA GLY A 149 -3.29 -2.15 14.73
C GLY A 149 -2.37 -2.84 15.74
N SER A 150 -2.32 -4.16 15.64
CA SER A 150 -1.45 -5.00 16.45
C SER A 150 0.02 -4.74 16.12
N TYR A 151 0.80 -4.43 17.14
CA TYR A 151 2.22 -4.12 17.00
C TYR A 151 3.03 -4.63 18.19
N SER A 152 4.26 -5.07 17.92
CA SER A 152 5.26 -5.39 18.95
C SER A 152 6.66 -5.01 18.44
N SER A 153 7.39 -4.22 19.21
CA SER A 153 8.80 -3.89 18.92
C SER A 153 9.74 -5.11 18.99
N GLN A 154 9.27 -6.22 19.56
CA GLN A 154 10.04 -7.47 19.66
C GLN A 154 9.88 -8.36 18.40
N ARG A 155 9.03 -7.99 17.47
CA ARG A 155 8.83 -8.72 16.20
C ARG A 155 9.35 -7.89 15.03
N PRO A 156 10.18 -8.45 14.14
CA PRO A 156 10.67 -7.73 12.96
C PRO A 156 9.57 -7.50 11.91
N PHE A 157 8.55 -8.37 11.89
CA PHE A 157 7.40 -8.26 10.99
C PHE A 157 6.13 -8.05 11.80
N ASN A 158 5.41 -6.98 11.51
CA ASN A 158 4.19 -6.59 12.22
C ASN A 158 3.08 -6.27 11.22
N VAL A 159 1.82 -6.43 11.63
CA VAL A 159 0.64 -6.05 10.84
C VAL A 159 0.36 -4.55 10.89
N SER A 160 0.89 -3.84 11.88
CA SER A 160 0.83 -2.39 12.05
C SER A 160 2.23 -1.79 12.03
N GLU A 161 2.33 -0.49 11.71
CA GLU A 161 3.59 0.25 11.72
C GLU A 161 3.79 1.09 13.00
N ASN A 162 2.79 1.13 13.90
CA ASN A 162 2.82 1.88 15.17
C ASN A 162 3.16 3.36 14.97
N ARG A 163 2.62 3.98 13.92
CA ARG A 163 2.77 5.40 13.61
C ARG A 163 1.62 5.93 12.78
N TYR A 164 1.33 7.21 12.92
CA TYR A 164 0.38 7.90 12.05
C TYR A 164 0.96 8.03 10.64
N LYS A 165 0.07 7.96 9.64
CA LYS A 165 0.40 8.28 8.25
C LYS A 165 -0.70 9.15 7.67
N SER A 166 -0.34 10.05 6.78
CA SER A 166 -1.27 10.81 5.95
C SER A 166 -0.87 10.72 4.50
N ASP A 167 -1.85 10.74 3.61
CA ASP A 167 -1.60 10.66 2.18
C ASP A 167 -2.51 11.66 1.45
N LEU A 168 -1.99 12.32 0.44
CA LEU A 168 -2.74 13.18 -0.46
C LEU A 168 -2.57 12.66 -1.88
N GLN A 169 -3.70 12.34 -2.52
CA GLN A 169 -3.75 11.80 -3.88
C GLN A 169 -4.55 12.71 -4.80
N ILE A 170 -4.05 12.90 -6.01
CA ILE A 170 -4.75 13.59 -7.09
C ILE A 170 -4.84 12.59 -8.25
N GLY A 171 -6.06 12.36 -8.76
CA GLY A 171 -6.34 11.46 -9.86
C GLY A 171 -7.09 12.17 -10.98
N PHE A 172 -6.68 11.92 -12.22
CA PHE A 172 -7.33 12.43 -13.42
C PHE A 172 -7.63 11.27 -14.37
N GLN A 173 -8.87 11.27 -14.91
CA GLN A 173 -9.32 10.29 -15.89
C GLN A 173 -10.07 11.00 -17.01
N LYS A 174 -9.75 10.64 -18.26
CA LYS A 174 -10.47 11.12 -19.45
C LYS A 174 -10.45 10.08 -20.57
N PRO A 175 -11.42 10.12 -21.51
CA PRO A 175 -11.41 9.25 -22.66
C PRO A 175 -10.27 9.59 -23.62
N ILE A 176 -9.63 8.55 -24.16
CA ILE A 176 -8.70 8.61 -25.28
C ILE A 176 -9.45 8.24 -26.56
N THR A 177 -10.33 7.25 -26.47
CA THR A 177 -11.26 6.81 -27.53
C THR A 177 -12.65 6.54 -26.93
N ASN A 178 -13.59 6.08 -27.75
CA ASN A 178 -14.93 5.72 -27.28
C ASN A 178 -14.90 4.66 -26.16
N ASN A 179 -13.97 3.72 -26.22
CA ASN A 179 -13.90 2.58 -25.30
C ASN A 179 -12.65 2.58 -24.41
N ILE A 180 -11.70 3.51 -24.62
CA ILE A 180 -10.47 3.60 -23.85
C ILE A 180 -10.45 4.92 -23.09
N ASP A 181 -10.30 4.83 -21.77
CA ASP A 181 -9.98 5.96 -20.91
C ASP A 181 -8.51 5.89 -20.50
N GLY A 182 -7.86 7.03 -20.36
CA GLY A 182 -6.55 7.17 -19.73
C GLY A 182 -6.74 7.63 -18.28
N VAL A 183 -5.99 7.04 -17.38
CA VAL A 183 -5.90 7.47 -15.99
C VAL A 183 -4.47 7.83 -15.64
N ILE A 184 -4.31 8.90 -14.86
CA ILE A 184 -3.06 9.25 -14.19
C ILE A 184 -3.40 9.67 -12.76
N ALA A 185 -2.58 9.24 -11.81
CA ALA A 185 -2.67 9.69 -10.43
C ALA A 185 -1.28 9.88 -9.85
N VAL A 186 -1.20 10.81 -8.91
CA VAL A 186 -0.01 11.03 -8.09
C VAL A 186 -0.46 11.13 -6.64
N ASP A 187 0.23 10.44 -5.78
CA ASP A 187 0.05 10.57 -4.33
C ASP A 187 1.38 10.78 -3.61
N THR A 188 1.30 11.35 -2.44
CA THR A 188 2.44 11.48 -1.52
C THR A 188 1.98 11.14 -0.13
N MET A 189 2.67 10.15 0.46
CA MET A 189 2.47 9.71 1.82
C MET A 189 3.52 10.27 2.75
N TRP A 190 3.08 10.86 3.85
CA TRP A 190 3.90 11.33 4.96
C TRP A 190 3.76 10.38 6.14
N PHE A 191 4.86 10.20 6.87
CA PHE A 191 4.97 9.25 7.97
C PHE A 191 5.30 9.98 9.27
N GLY A 192 4.56 9.70 10.32
CA GLY A 192 4.93 9.99 11.69
C GLY A 192 6.11 9.15 12.14
N GLY A 193 6.75 9.55 13.24
CA GLY A 193 7.79 8.73 13.88
C GLY A 193 7.20 7.52 14.63
N ASN A 194 7.96 6.44 14.68
CA ASN A 194 7.72 5.33 15.60
C ASN A 194 8.86 5.31 16.64
N SER A 195 8.57 5.64 17.90
CA SER A 195 9.56 5.71 18.98
C SER A 195 10.01 4.33 19.47
N GLN A 196 9.30 3.27 19.11
CA GLN A 196 9.54 1.88 19.54
C GLN A 196 9.61 0.95 18.35
N SER A 197 10.46 1.27 17.34
CA SER A 197 10.50 0.48 16.13
C SER A 197 11.02 -0.93 16.36
N ALA A 198 10.52 -1.89 15.57
CA ALA A 198 10.98 -3.27 15.56
C ALA A 198 12.44 -3.45 15.09
N ALA A 199 13.11 -2.37 14.68
CA ALA A 199 14.55 -2.37 14.40
C ALA A 199 15.39 -2.80 15.60
N ALA A 200 14.85 -2.69 16.82
CA ALA A 200 15.49 -3.09 18.07
C ALA A 200 14.99 -4.43 18.60
N CYS A 201 14.33 -5.27 17.80
CA CYS A 201 13.68 -6.51 18.29
C CYS A 201 14.60 -7.48 19.05
N ALA A 202 15.92 -7.34 18.94
CA ALA A 202 16.91 -8.08 19.73
C ALA A 202 17.48 -7.27 20.91
N SER A 203 16.96 -6.07 21.17
CA SER A 203 17.43 -5.14 22.21
C SER A 203 16.28 -4.76 23.14
N SER A 204 16.58 -4.54 24.39
CA SER A 204 15.64 -3.96 25.37
C SER A 204 15.51 -2.44 25.24
N VAL A 205 16.23 -1.82 24.32
CA VAL A 205 16.25 -0.36 24.12
C VAL A 205 15.26 0.02 23.02
N ASN A 206 14.41 1.00 23.28
CA ASN A 206 13.54 1.59 22.27
C ASN A 206 14.39 2.31 21.21
N VAL A 207 14.13 2.02 19.95
CA VAL A 207 14.86 2.60 18.82
C VAL A 207 13.87 3.37 17.94
N PRO A 208 14.00 4.71 17.85
CA PRO A 208 13.13 5.51 17.03
C PRO A 208 13.39 5.29 15.53
N LEU A 209 12.28 5.21 14.77
CA LEU A 209 12.26 5.18 13.31
C LEU A 209 11.58 6.44 12.79
N THR A 210 12.20 7.08 11.82
CA THR A 210 11.60 8.15 11.00
C THR A 210 11.69 7.78 9.53
N GLN A 211 10.79 8.33 8.71
CA GLN A 211 10.76 8.09 7.27
C GLN A 211 10.43 9.38 6.52
N LYS A 212 11.13 9.58 5.42
CA LYS A 212 10.86 10.68 4.48
C LYS A 212 9.60 10.38 3.68
N PRO A 213 8.94 11.40 3.10
CA PRO A 213 7.78 11.18 2.24
C PRO A 213 8.06 10.20 1.11
N LEU A 214 7.02 9.43 0.74
CA LEU A 214 7.02 8.47 -0.36
C LEU A 214 6.01 8.95 -1.39
N THR A 215 6.43 9.09 -2.65
CA THR A 215 5.56 9.52 -3.75
C THR A 215 5.34 8.36 -4.70
N THR A 216 4.09 8.16 -5.11
CA THR A 216 3.69 7.20 -6.13
C THR A 216 3.08 7.94 -7.30
N THR A 217 3.50 7.58 -8.50
CA THR A 217 2.83 7.97 -9.76
C THR A 217 2.25 6.73 -10.39
N GLN A 218 0.97 6.77 -10.70
CA GLN A 218 0.23 5.71 -11.39
C GLN A 218 -0.31 6.25 -12.70
N PHE A 219 -0.20 5.48 -13.78
CA PHE A 219 -0.88 5.78 -15.03
C PHE A 219 -1.17 4.51 -15.84
N GLY A 220 -2.17 4.59 -16.71
CA GLY A 220 -2.47 3.48 -17.60
C GLY A 220 -3.82 3.61 -18.31
N PRO A 221 -4.09 2.72 -19.27
CA PRO A 221 -5.36 2.64 -19.96
C PRO A 221 -6.38 1.82 -19.19
N ILE A 222 -7.64 2.19 -19.39
CA ILE A 222 -8.84 1.45 -18.96
C ILE A 222 -9.65 1.16 -20.22
N TYR A 223 -9.92 -0.10 -20.52
CA TYR A 223 -10.75 -0.51 -21.66
C TYR A 223 -12.12 -0.94 -21.18
N ASN A 224 -13.16 -0.26 -21.64
CA ASN A 224 -14.55 -0.52 -21.33
C ASN A 224 -15.15 -1.39 -22.45
N PHE A 225 -15.30 -2.71 -22.24
CA PHE A 225 -15.95 -3.59 -23.22
C PHE A 225 -17.42 -3.24 -23.39
N ASN A 226 -18.08 -2.99 -22.28
CA ASN A 226 -19.50 -2.63 -22.21
C ASN A 226 -19.77 -2.03 -20.81
N GLN A 227 -21.04 -1.87 -20.45
CA GLN A 227 -21.45 -1.35 -19.14
C GLN A 227 -21.16 -2.31 -17.97
N ILE A 228 -20.88 -3.59 -18.27
CA ILE A 228 -20.65 -4.63 -17.26
C ILE A 228 -19.17 -4.85 -17.05
N PHE A 229 -18.38 -5.01 -18.11
CA PHE A 229 -16.98 -5.45 -18.04
C PHE A 229 -16.01 -4.33 -18.43
N THR A 230 -15.02 -4.16 -17.58
CA THR A 230 -13.89 -3.23 -17.76
C THR A 230 -12.60 -3.94 -17.41
N ILE A 231 -11.54 -3.70 -18.17
CA ILE A 231 -10.19 -4.09 -17.80
C ILE A 231 -9.30 -2.85 -17.72
N GLY A 232 -8.24 -2.93 -16.94
CA GLY A 232 -7.24 -1.88 -16.83
C GLY A 232 -5.85 -2.45 -16.69
N ALA A 233 -4.88 -1.70 -17.16
CA ALA A 233 -3.47 -1.93 -16.91
C ALA A 233 -2.87 -0.66 -16.35
N SER A 234 -2.19 -0.76 -15.22
CA SER A 234 -1.55 0.39 -14.57
C SER A 234 -0.06 0.13 -14.41
N TYR A 235 0.72 1.13 -14.68
CA TYR A 235 2.13 1.20 -14.32
C TYR A 235 2.30 2.15 -13.15
N PHE A 236 3.18 1.80 -12.22
CA PHE A 236 3.49 2.58 -11.03
C PHE A 236 4.97 2.86 -10.96
N TYR A 237 5.30 4.10 -10.63
CA TYR A 237 6.63 4.52 -10.23
C TYR A 237 6.57 5.04 -8.80
N VAL A 238 7.30 4.38 -7.89
CA VAL A 238 7.33 4.71 -6.46
C VAL A 238 8.71 5.17 -6.07
N ALA A 239 8.82 6.37 -5.49
CA ALA A 239 10.10 6.96 -5.13
C ALA A 239 10.06 7.70 -3.79
N GLY A 240 11.17 7.71 -3.06
CA GLY A 240 11.30 8.40 -1.78
C GLY A 240 11.37 7.46 -0.59
N GLY A 241 10.72 7.80 0.53
CA GLY A 241 10.52 6.92 1.67
C GLY A 241 11.77 6.45 2.41
N ALA A 242 12.91 7.12 2.25
CA ALA A 242 14.14 6.76 2.97
C ALA A 242 13.94 6.84 4.47
N THR A 243 14.48 5.87 5.20
CA THR A 243 14.34 5.80 6.65
C THR A 243 15.61 6.23 7.41
N ALA A 244 15.43 6.69 8.64
CA ALA A 244 16.48 6.80 9.61
C ALA A 244 16.09 6.06 10.90
N ILE A 245 17.01 5.27 11.44
CA ILE A 245 16.85 4.49 12.66
C ILE A 245 17.82 5.05 13.68
N ASN A 246 17.33 5.46 14.84
CA ASN A 246 18.12 6.16 15.86
C ASN A 246 18.94 7.32 15.27
N ASN A 247 18.29 8.12 14.40
CA ASN A 247 18.88 9.21 13.63
C ASN A 247 19.98 8.81 12.63
N VAL A 248 20.23 7.51 12.41
CA VAL A 248 21.18 7.03 11.41
C VAL A 248 20.44 6.76 10.11
N TYR A 249 20.78 7.50 9.08
CA TYR A 249 20.20 7.35 7.73
C TYR A 249 20.56 5.99 7.10
N GLN A 250 19.56 5.28 6.58
CA GLN A 250 19.71 3.88 6.14
C GLN A 250 20.13 3.73 4.68
N ASN A 251 20.21 4.81 3.89
CA ASN A 251 20.52 4.78 2.45
C ASN A 251 19.61 3.80 1.66
N ASN A 252 18.34 3.76 2.01
CA ASN A 252 17.35 2.82 1.49
C ASN A 252 16.21 3.53 0.76
N VAL A 253 16.52 4.58 0.00
CA VAL A 253 15.53 5.29 -0.83
C VAL A 253 14.81 4.29 -1.71
N VAL A 254 13.50 4.24 -1.58
CA VAL A 254 12.63 3.43 -2.45
C VAL A 254 12.71 3.99 -3.86
N ASN A 255 12.88 3.10 -4.82
CA ASN A 255 12.73 3.36 -6.24
C ASN A 255 12.25 2.05 -6.85
N THR A 256 10.96 1.97 -7.10
CA THR A 256 10.28 0.74 -7.53
C THR A 256 9.41 1.04 -8.72
N GLN A 257 9.44 0.17 -9.71
CA GLN A 257 8.55 0.13 -10.85
C GLN A 257 7.72 -1.14 -10.75
N ARG A 258 6.41 -1.03 -10.92
CA ARG A 258 5.51 -2.19 -10.89
C ARG A 258 4.36 -2.03 -11.87
N PHE A 259 3.71 -3.12 -12.22
CA PHE A 259 2.47 -3.11 -12.97
C PHE A 259 1.35 -3.78 -12.20
N LEU A 260 0.13 -3.41 -12.56
CA LEU A 260 -1.10 -4.01 -12.05
C LEU A 260 -2.10 -4.17 -13.21
N LEU A 261 -2.56 -5.39 -13.43
CA LEU A 261 -3.66 -5.71 -14.33
C LEU A 261 -4.93 -5.83 -13.50
N SER A 262 -6.02 -5.30 -13.99
CA SER A 262 -7.29 -5.28 -13.27
C SER A 262 -8.44 -5.68 -14.18
N GLY A 263 -9.34 -6.52 -13.68
CA GLY A 263 -10.64 -6.80 -14.27
C GLY A 263 -11.75 -6.35 -13.34
N LEU A 264 -12.80 -5.74 -13.88
CA LEU A 264 -13.93 -5.22 -13.14
C LEU A 264 -15.23 -5.71 -13.77
N ALA A 265 -16.18 -6.16 -12.96
CA ALA A 265 -17.51 -6.55 -13.38
C ALA A 265 -18.57 -5.84 -12.52
N HIS A 266 -19.48 -5.12 -13.19
CA HIS A 266 -20.67 -4.55 -12.58
C HIS A 266 -21.85 -5.51 -12.77
N THR A 267 -22.42 -6.01 -11.69
CA THR A 267 -23.54 -6.94 -11.70
C THR A 267 -24.72 -6.40 -10.90
N SER A 268 -25.87 -7.03 -10.99
CA SER A 268 -27.06 -6.66 -10.21
C SER A 268 -26.87 -6.81 -8.70
N ILE A 269 -25.96 -7.64 -8.25
CA ILE A 269 -25.68 -7.87 -6.82
C ILE A 269 -24.54 -7.00 -6.27
N GLY A 270 -23.76 -6.35 -7.13
CA GLY A 270 -22.65 -5.50 -6.75
C GLY A 270 -21.50 -5.50 -7.76
N ARG A 271 -20.41 -4.82 -7.41
CA ARG A 271 -19.21 -4.68 -8.22
C ARG A 271 -18.14 -5.66 -7.75
N PHE A 272 -17.64 -6.47 -8.65
CA PHE A 272 -16.49 -7.36 -8.42
C PHE A 272 -15.26 -6.80 -9.11
N SER A 273 -14.10 -6.98 -8.50
CA SER A 273 -12.82 -6.76 -9.18
C SER A 273 -11.79 -7.82 -8.82
N LEU A 274 -10.95 -8.12 -9.78
CA LEU A 274 -9.76 -8.96 -9.66
C LEU A 274 -8.57 -8.16 -10.12
N GLN A 275 -7.47 -8.20 -9.34
CA GLN A 275 -6.22 -7.56 -9.71
C GLN A 275 -5.06 -8.55 -9.58
N TYR A 276 -4.12 -8.45 -10.50
CA TYR A 276 -2.84 -9.16 -10.47
C TYR A 276 -1.71 -8.20 -10.82
N GLY A 277 -0.62 -8.26 -10.07
CA GLY A 277 0.54 -7.44 -10.35
C GLY A 277 1.80 -7.95 -9.69
N ARG A 278 2.90 -7.27 -9.98
CA ARG A 278 4.21 -7.49 -9.37
C ARG A 278 5.13 -6.32 -9.66
N ASP A 279 6.26 -6.28 -8.99
CA ASP A 279 7.35 -5.39 -9.33
C ASP A 279 7.98 -5.77 -10.69
N ILE A 280 8.43 -4.76 -11.41
CA ILE A 280 9.25 -4.87 -12.62
C ILE A 280 10.71 -4.68 -12.23
N GLU A 281 10.97 -3.62 -11.46
CA GLU A 281 12.28 -3.23 -11.01
C GLU A 281 12.19 -2.64 -9.59
N ILE A 282 13.20 -2.91 -8.78
CA ILE A 282 13.33 -2.37 -7.43
C ILE A 282 14.78 -2.04 -7.11
N LYS A 283 15.02 -0.90 -6.48
CA LYS A 283 16.36 -0.49 -6.06
C LYS A 283 16.69 -0.92 -4.63
N ASN A 284 15.77 -0.75 -3.69
CA ASN A 284 15.95 -1.09 -2.28
C ASN A 284 14.68 -1.70 -1.69
N GLY A 285 14.81 -2.77 -0.93
CA GLY A 285 13.71 -3.43 -0.24
C GLY A 285 13.41 -4.84 -0.76
N PHE A 286 12.29 -5.39 -0.35
CA PHE A 286 11.80 -6.68 -0.82
C PHE A 286 11.06 -6.53 -2.14
N TYR A 287 11.38 -7.40 -3.10
CA TYR A 287 10.72 -7.48 -4.40
C TYR A 287 9.34 -8.13 -4.25
N GLN A 288 8.27 -7.42 -4.60
CA GLN A 288 6.93 -7.96 -4.67
C GLN A 288 6.82 -8.85 -5.90
N SER A 289 6.95 -10.15 -5.70
CA SER A 289 6.89 -11.14 -6.79
C SER A 289 5.46 -11.38 -7.28
N ARG A 290 4.47 -11.14 -6.41
CA ARG A 290 3.05 -11.26 -6.73
C ARG A 290 2.19 -10.43 -5.80
N VAL A 291 1.18 -9.77 -6.36
CA VAL A 291 -0.02 -9.33 -5.66
C VAL A 291 -1.25 -9.89 -6.38
N LEU A 292 -2.17 -10.46 -5.63
CA LEU A 292 -3.49 -10.88 -6.10
C LEU A 292 -4.52 -10.25 -5.18
N ALA A 293 -5.48 -9.51 -5.74
CA ALA A 293 -6.53 -8.88 -4.95
C ALA A 293 -7.91 -9.19 -5.55
N LEU A 294 -8.84 -9.54 -4.67
CA LEU A 294 -10.26 -9.70 -4.96
C LEU A 294 -11.02 -8.63 -4.17
N ARG A 295 -11.97 -7.95 -4.79
CA ARG A 295 -12.81 -6.96 -4.13
C ARG A 295 -14.27 -7.17 -4.54
N PHE A 296 -15.16 -7.09 -3.57
CA PHE A 296 -16.60 -7.01 -3.77
C PHE A 296 -17.12 -5.75 -3.10
N THR A 297 -17.90 -4.96 -3.83
CA THR A 297 -18.53 -3.73 -3.31
C THR A 297 -20.01 -3.78 -3.60
N LYS A 298 -20.82 -3.56 -2.57
CA LYS A 298 -22.29 -3.54 -2.65
C LYS A 298 -22.81 -2.18 -2.21
N GLU A 299 -23.75 -1.64 -2.96
CA GLU A 299 -24.62 -0.51 -2.55
C GLU A 299 -25.65 -1.06 -1.55
N LEU A 300 -25.88 -0.31 -0.45
CA LEU A 300 -26.79 -0.65 0.65
C LEU A 300 -28.12 0.10 0.52
#